data_065693d937dd3f59ec1ed86044d926a0
#
_entry.id   065693d937dd3f59ec1ed86044d926a0
#
_cell.length_a   1.000
_cell.length_b   1.000
_cell.length_c   1.000
_cell.angle_alpha   90.00
_cell.angle_beta   90.00
_cell.angle_gamma   90.00
#
_symmetry.space_group_name_H-M   'P 1'
#
loop_
_entity.id
_entity.type
_entity.pdbx_description
1 polymer ?
#
loop_
_entity_poly.entity_id
_entity_poly.type
_entity_poly.pdbx_seq_one_letter_code
_entity_poly.pdbx_strand_id
1 'polypeptide(L)'
;ISSVVHSKHIDPDSIDVVGNDIALFDTESVISLYNGPSKLEVVSIGLCLEGSTRFNISLREFELIPGRMVIALPNQIIEHRQFSSNFRGIFFAVSKSLLESLPKVGNVLSFFFFLKDYPCFDLNLHEQEMIKEYHAFIRKRLKNKDDRYRREVVIGLMQGFFFELCNIFNSYAPDASAVVKSKSRKEYIFERFYESVSYTHLRAHETLS
;
A
#
# COMPACT_ATOMS: atom_id res chain seq x y z
N ILE A 1 11.82 0.02 -1.06
CA ILE A 1 11.91 1.08 -0.04
C ILE A 1 13.28 1.77 -0.09
N SER A 2 14.39 1.03 -0.26
CA SER A 2 15.72 1.66 -0.38
C SER A 2 15.79 2.76 -1.44
N SER A 3 15.19 2.57 -2.61
CA SER A 3 15.14 3.59 -3.68
C SER A 3 14.35 4.83 -3.27
N VAL A 4 13.32 4.66 -2.46
CA VAL A 4 12.51 5.76 -1.92
C VAL A 4 13.28 6.56 -0.88
N VAL A 5 14.01 5.88 0.01
CA VAL A 5 14.78 6.52 1.10
C VAL A 5 16.06 7.20 0.57
N HIS A 6 16.63 6.72 -0.54
CA HIS A 6 17.87 7.28 -1.11
C HIS A 6 17.62 8.32 -2.21
N SER A 7 16.38 8.74 -2.47
CA SER A 7 16.14 9.86 -3.36
C SER A 7 16.72 11.14 -2.72
N LYS A 8 17.54 11.86 -3.49
CA LYS A 8 18.44 12.94 -3.04
C LYS A 8 17.78 14.16 -2.34
N HIS A 9 16.47 14.14 -2.11
CA HIS A 9 15.70 15.30 -1.68
C HIS A 9 14.82 15.05 -0.44
N ILE A 10 15.01 13.93 0.26
CA ILE A 10 14.19 13.60 1.43
C ILE A 10 15.07 13.71 2.67
N ASP A 11 14.57 14.46 3.65
CA ASP A 11 15.14 14.44 4.99
C ASP A 11 14.97 13.01 5.58
N PRO A 12 16.07 12.31 5.90
CA PRO A 12 16.01 10.96 6.48
C PRO A 12 15.18 10.89 7.78
N ASP A 13 15.07 12.00 8.51
CA ASP A 13 14.29 12.08 9.74
C ASP A 13 12.78 12.24 9.50
N SER A 14 12.36 12.53 8.26
CA SER A 14 10.96 12.65 7.87
C SER A 14 10.32 11.30 7.51
N ILE A 15 11.13 10.23 7.42
CA ILE A 15 10.66 8.88 7.06
C ILE A 15 10.97 7.91 8.18
N ASP A 16 9.95 7.29 8.72
CA ASP A 16 10.08 6.23 9.71
C ASP A 16 10.12 4.86 9.01
N VAL A 17 11.23 4.12 9.12
CA VAL A 17 11.43 2.84 8.41
C VAL A 17 11.81 1.67 9.31
N VAL A 18 11.39 0.45 8.92
CA VAL A 18 11.97 -0.82 9.39
C VAL A 18 12.49 -1.60 8.20
N GLY A 19 13.82 -1.71 8.11
CA GLY A 19 14.50 -2.40 7.02
C GLY A 19 14.03 -1.90 5.65
N ASN A 20 13.76 -2.84 4.76
CA ASN A 20 13.19 -2.59 3.45
C ASN A 20 11.68 -2.95 3.37
N ASP A 21 11.05 -3.23 4.51
CA ASP A 21 9.71 -3.81 4.53
C ASP A 21 8.60 -2.76 4.62
N ILE A 22 8.81 -1.73 5.46
CA ILE A 22 7.78 -0.72 5.76
C ILE A 22 8.43 0.65 5.86
N ALA A 23 7.76 1.65 5.31
CA ALA A 23 8.04 3.05 5.58
C ALA A 23 6.74 3.82 5.82
N LEU A 24 6.77 4.75 6.77
CA LEU A 24 5.72 5.73 6.99
C LEU A 24 6.22 7.11 6.57
N PHE A 25 5.34 7.86 5.94
CA PHE A 25 5.63 9.20 5.46
C PHE A 25 4.58 10.19 5.97
N ASP A 26 4.98 11.44 6.05
CA ASP A 26 4.09 12.59 6.15
C ASP A 26 3.95 13.30 4.80
N THR A 27 3.20 14.40 4.81
CA THR A 27 2.90 15.20 3.63
C THR A 27 4.14 15.79 2.97
N GLU A 28 5.10 16.30 3.75
CA GLU A 28 6.30 16.96 3.23
C GLU A 28 7.16 15.98 2.46
N SER A 29 7.31 14.78 3.00
CA SER A 29 8.04 13.70 2.34
C SER A 29 7.39 13.28 1.03
N VAL A 30 6.06 13.17 0.98
CA VAL A 30 5.33 12.80 -0.23
C VAL A 30 5.47 13.86 -1.31
N ILE A 31 5.36 15.14 -0.98
CA ILE A 31 5.53 16.24 -1.94
C ILE A 31 6.95 16.21 -2.54
N SER A 32 7.96 15.93 -1.72
CA SER A 32 9.34 15.85 -2.17
C SER A 32 9.65 14.62 -3.03
N LEU A 33 8.98 13.49 -2.75
CA LEU A 33 9.19 12.21 -3.45
C LEU A 33 8.65 12.21 -4.88
N TYR A 34 7.57 12.91 -5.14
CA TYR A 34 6.81 12.75 -6.39
C TYR A 34 6.85 13.99 -7.30
N ASN A 35 8.05 14.56 -7.49
CA ASN A 35 8.30 15.63 -8.45
C ASN A 35 8.41 15.10 -9.91
N GLY A 36 7.38 14.37 -10.37
CA GLY A 36 7.29 13.81 -11.71
C GLY A 36 6.81 12.36 -11.72
N PRO A 37 6.68 11.75 -12.93
CA PRO A 37 6.25 10.37 -13.05
C PRO A 37 7.24 9.42 -12.37
N SER A 38 6.75 8.62 -11.42
CA SER A 38 7.55 7.68 -10.66
C SER A 38 6.94 6.28 -10.70
N LYS A 39 7.75 5.28 -11.05
CA LYS A 39 7.32 3.89 -11.01
C LYS A 39 7.39 3.38 -9.57
N LEU A 40 6.28 2.89 -9.06
CA LEU A 40 6.21 2.32 -7.71
C LEU A 40 6.89 0.95 -7.67
N GLU A 41 7.72 0.73 -6.66
CA GLU A 41 8.31 -0.58 -6.32
C GLU A 41 7.61 -1.23 -5.11
N VAL A 42 6.72 -0.49 -4.46
CA VAL A 42 6.04 -0.85 -3.21
C VAL A 42 4.54 -0.67 -3.36
N VAL A 43 3.75 -1.26 -2.46
CA VAL A 43 2.37 -0.85 -2.26
C VAL A 43 2.39 0.46 -1.48
N SER A 44 1.75 1.50 -2.02
CA SER A 44 1.59 2.79 -1.37
C SER A 44 0.14 2.98 -0.95
N ILE A 45 -0.09 3.29 0.33
CA ILE A 45 -1.40 3.57 0.90
C ILE A 45 -1.37 4.99 1.42
N GLY A 46 -2.35 5.82 1.05
CA GLY A 46 -2.45 7.20 1.50
C GLY A 46 -3.88 7.53 1.94
N LEU A 47 -4.01 8.23 3.08
CA LEU A 47 -5.27 8.82 3.55
C LEU A 47 -5.10 10.33 3.59
N CYS A 48 -5.98 11.06 2.88
CA CYS A 48 -6.05 12.51 2.97
C CYS A 48 -6.76 12.93 4.28
N LEU A 49 -6.15 13.85 5.00
CA LEU A 49 -6.70 14.42 6.23
C LEU A 49 -7.25 15.82 6.00
N GLU A 50 -6.55 16.64 5.21
CA GLU A 50 -6.92 18.04 4.90
C GLU A 50 -6.49 18.38 3.48
N GLY A 51 -7.14 19.39 2.89
CA GLY A 51 -6.81 19.86 1.54
C GLY A 51 -7.11 18.84 0.47
N SER A 52 -6.40 18.90 -0.65
CA SER A 52 -6.55 17.94 -1.75
C SER A 52 -5.28 17.80 -2.59
N THR A 53 -5.17 16.70 -3.30
CA THR A 53 -4.16 16.51 -4.35
C THR A 53 -4.75 15.82 -5.56
N ARG A 54 -4.33 16.23 -6.76
CA ARG A 54 -4.60 15.54 -8.01
C ARG A 54 -3.38 14.79 -8.46
N PHE A 55 -3.59 13.56 -8.91
CA PHE A 55 -2.51 12.68 -9.36
C PHE A 55 -3.01 11.70 -10.40
N ASN A 56 -2.09 11.19 -11.20
CA ASN A 56 -2.35 10.09 -12.13
C ASN A 56 -1.82 8.78 -11.56
N ILE A 57 -2.57 7.71 -11.74
CA ILE A 57 -2.09 6.34 -11.63
C ILE A 57 -2.24 5.71 -13.01
N SER A 58 -1.12 5.36 -13.66
CA SER A 58 -1.08 4.69 -14.96
C SER A 58 -2.02 5.32 -15.99
N LEU A 59 -1.92 6.63 -16.23
CA LEU A 59 -2.70 7.44 -17.19
C LEU A 59 -4.15 7.78 -16.77
N ARG A 60 -4.64 7.34 -15.63
CA ARG A 60 -5.95 7.73 -15.10
C ARG A 60 -5.77 8.77 -14.01
N GLU A 61 -6.55 9.87 -14.12
CA GLU A 61 -6.54 10.93 -13.11
C GLU A 61 -7.45 10.58 -11.94
N PHE A 62 -6.96 10.89 -10.74
CA PHE A 62 -7.66 10.74 -9.47
C PHE A 62 -7.47 11.98 -8.61
N GLU A 63 -8.42 12.20 -7.72
CA GLU A 63 -8.34 13.26 -6.71
C GLU A 63 -8.45 12.64 -5.31
N LEU A 64 -7.50 13.01 -4.46
CA LEU A 64 -7.48 12.64 -3.04
C LEU A 64 -7.96 13.84 -2.23
N ILE A 65 -9.07 13.67 -1.52
CA ILE A 65 -9.75 14.68 -0.71
C ILE A 65 -9.89 14.16 0.72
N PRO A 66 -10.22 15.00 1.73
CA PRO A 66 -10.36 14.57 3.11
C PRO A 66 -11.29 13.37 3.28
N GLY A 67 -10.81 12.35 3.99
CA GLY A 67 -11.52 11.09 4.21
C GLY A 67 -11.41 10.08 3.07
N ARG A 68 -10.79 10.44 1.95
CA ARG A 68 -10.50 9.50 0.86
C ARG A 68 -9.15 8.83 1.05
N MET A 69 -9.13 7.52 0.89
CA MET A 69 -7.93 6.69 0.86
C MET A 69 -7.58 6.32 -0.57
N VAL A 70 -6.28 6.20 -0.87
CA VAL A 70 -5.76 5.63 -2.12
C VAL A 70 -4.85 4.45 -1.81
N ILE A 71 -4.93 3.41 -2.64
CA ILE A 71 -3.98 2.28 -2.63
C ILE A 71 -3.41 2.13 -4.04
N ALA A 72 -2.12 2.39 -4.19
CA ALA A 72 -1.40 2.20 -5.44
C ALA A 72 -0.49 0.97 -5.36
N LEU A 73 -0.46 0.19 -6.44
CA LEU A 73 0.20 -1.11 -6.50
C LEU A 73 1.62 -1.01 -7.08
N PRO A 74 2.50 -1.99 -6.81
CA PRO A 74 3.80 -2.08 -7.46
C PRO A 74 3.66 -2.11 -8.98
N ASN A 75 4.65 -1.54 -9.65
CA ASN A 75 4.73 -1.37 -11.10
C ASN A 75 3.75 -0.36 -11.72
N GLN A 76 2.86 0.26 -10.96
CA GLN A 76 2.10 1.41 -11.44
C GLN A 76 2.99 2.65 -11.50
N ILE A 77 2.69 3.54 -12.45
CA ILE A 77 3.33 4.86 -12.54
C ILE A 77 2.40 5.85 -11.85
N ILE A 78 2.92 6.53 -10.82
CA ILE A 78 2.22 7.62 -10.14
C ILE A 78 2.86 8.94 -10.53
N GLU A 79 2.03 9.95 -10.76
CA GLU A 79 2.46 11.31 -11.07
C GLU A 79 1.54 12.30 -10.38
N HIS A 80 2.08 13.05 -9.43
CA HIS A 80 1.33 14.13 -8.78
C HIS A 80 1.27 15.35 -9.69
N ARG A 81 0.08 15.92 -9.83
CA ARG A 81 -0.18 17.09 -10.67
C ARG A 81 -0.26 18.36 -9.86
N GLN A 82 -0.93 18.32 -8.74
CA GLN A 82 -1.20 19.50 -7.94
C GLN A 82 -1.51 19.14 -6.50
N PHE A 83 -0.94 19.92 -5.58
CA PHE A 83 -1.27 19.88 -4.15
C PHE A 83 -1.94 21.20 -3.77
N SER A 84 -3.00 21.17 -2.95
CA SER A 84 -3.47 22.36 -2.27
C SER A 84 -2.46 22.80 -1.19
N SER A 85 -2.42 24.09 -0.87
CA SER A 85 -1.46 24.65 0.09
C SER A 85 -1.63 24.08 1.51
N ASN A 86 -2.81 23.59 1.84
CA ASN A 86 -3.15 22.99 3.12
C ASN A 86 -3.26 21.45 3.04
N PHE A 87 -2.70 20.83 2.00
CA PHE A 87 -2.75 19.37 1.88
C PHE A 87 -2.02 18.69 3.04
N ARG A 88 -2.73 17.78 3.70
CA ARG A 88 -2.19 16.92 4.77
C ARG A 88 -2.69 15.50 4.60
N GLY A 89 -1.79 14.55 4.77
CA GLY A 89 -2.10 13.13 4.67
C GLY A 89 -1.14 12.28 5.47
N ILE A 90 -1.52 11.03 5.65
CA ILE A 90 -0.67 9.97 6.22
C ILE A 90 -0.49 8.88 5.17
N PHE A 91 0.73 8.34 5.12
CA PHE A 91 1.12 7.44 4.05
C PHE A 91 1.91 6.24 4.57
N PHE A 92 1.67 5.08 3.97
CA PHE A 92 2.40 3.85 4.20
C PHE A 92 3.01 3.39 2.87
N ALA A 93 4.24 2.89 2.92
CA ALA A 93 4.83 2.11 1.85
C ALA A 93 5.18 0.72 2.38
N VAL A 94 4.72 -0.30 1.68
CA VAL A 94 4.87 -1.70 2.08
C VAL A 94 5.57 -2.45 0.97
N SER A 95 6.67 -3.14 1.31
CA SER A 95 7.42 -3.92 0.33
C SER A 95 6.61 -5.10 -0.20
N LYS A 96 6.93 -5.53 -1.42
CA LYS A 96 6.33 -6.71 -2.01
C LYS A 96 6.62 -7.96 -1.17
N SER A 97 7.84 -8.10 -0.63
CA SER A 97 8.24 -9.23 0.21
C SER A 97 7.41 -9.33 1.48
N LEU A 98 7.13 -8.20 2.16
CA LEU A 98 6.26 -8.21 3.32
C LEU A 98 4.83 -8.58 2.93
N LEU A 99 4.31 -8.01 1.85
CA LEU A 99 2.96 -8.33 1.36
C LEU A 99 2.79 -9.82 1.04
N GLU A 100 3.81 -10.45 0.42
CA GLU A 100 3.82 -11.88 0.12
C GLU A 100 3.92 -12.76 1.38
N SER A 101 4.46 -12.23 2.48
CA SER A 101 4.54 -12.92 3.77
C SER A 101 3.24 -12.84 4.60
N LEU A 102 2.29 -11.98 4.18
CA LEU A 102 1.00 -11.86 4.87
C LEU A 102 0.16 -13.14 4.69
N PRO A 103 -0.70 -13.47 5.66
CA PRO A 103 -1.60 -14.62 5.53
C PRO A 103 -2.44 -14.51 4.25
N LYS A 104 -2.47 -15.58 3.47
CA LYS A 104 -3.28 -15.64 2.26
C LYS A 104 -4.76 -15.73 2.64
N VAL A 105 -5.49 -14.64 2.52
CA VAL A 105 -6.95 -14.62 2.67
C VAL A 105 -7.57 -14.96 1.32
N GLY A 106 -8.61 -15.78 1.28
CA GLY A 106 -9.10 -16.48 0.11
C GLY A 106 -9.38 -15.70 -1.18
N ASN A 107 -9.39 -14.34 -1.15
CA ASN A 107 -9.68 -13.50 -2.32
C ASN A 107 -8.68 -12.33 -2.50
N VAL A 108 -7.45 -12.48 -2.03
CA VAL A 108 -6.42 -11.44 -2.15
C VAL A 108 -6.19 -11.03 -3.61
N LEU A 109 -6.24 -11.96 -4.55
CA LEU A 109 -6.11 -11.65 -5.98
C LEU A 109 -7.25 -10.78 -6.50
N SER A 110 -8.49 -11.06 -6.11
CA SER A 110 -9.64 -10.22 -6.47
C SER A 110 -9.51 -8.81 -5.92
N PHE A 111 -8.94 -8.66 -4.71
CA PHE A 111 -8.60 -7.37 -4.13
C PHE A 111 -7.60 -6.60 -5.00
N PHE A 112 -6.51 -7.22 -5.45
CA PHE A 112 -5.54 -6.56 -6.31
C PHE A 112 -6.10 -6.17 -7.68
N PHE A 113 -6.93 -7.03 -8.28
CA PHE A 113 -7.61 -6.69 -9.53
C PHE A 113 -8.56 -5.52 -9.37
N PHE A 114 -9.32 -5.51 -8.28
CA PHE A 114 -10.22 -4.39 -7.98
C PHE A 114 -9.45 -3.08 -7.78
N LEU A 115 -8.37 -3.09 -7.00
CA LEU A 115 -7.53 -1.91 -6.76
C LEU A 115 -6.93 -1.32 -8.04
N LYS A 116 -6.69 -2.16 -9.05
CA LYS A 116 -6.19 -1.68 -10.34
C LYS A 116 -7.19 -0.75 -11.04
N ASP A 117 -8.47 -1.03 -10.90
CA ASP A 117 -9.55 -0.26 -11.52
C ASP A 117 -10.13 0.80 -10.59
N TYR A 118 -10.15 0.53 -9.28
CA TYR A 118 -10.73 1.39 -8.23
C TYR A 118 -9.71 1.60 -7.10
N PRO A 119 -8.68 2.43 -7.30
CA PRO A 119 -7.63 2.63 -6.30
C PRO A 119 -8.03 3.56 -5.16
N CYS A 120 -9.15 4.30 -5.28
CA CYS A 120 -9.60 5.29 -4.31
C CYS A 120 -10.91 4.88 -3.63
N PHE A 121 -11.02 5.13 -2.32
CA PHE A 121 -12.15 4.79 -1.45
C PHE A 121 -12.53 5.97 -0.58
N ASP A 122 -13.82 6.31 -0.50
CA ASP A 122 -14.35 7.30 0.44
C ASP A 122 -14.67 6.60 1.77
N LEU A 123 -13.84 6.81 2.79
CA LEU A 123 -13.96 6.11 4.07
C LEU A 123 -14.95 6.80 5.01
N ASN A 124 -15.71 6.02 5.77
CA ASN A 124 -16.49 6.55 6.88
C ASN A 124 -15.58 6.99 8.05
N LEU A 125 -16.12 7.72 9.03
CA LEU A 125 -15.34 8.27 10.14
C LEU A 125 -14.65 7.18 10.98
N HIS A 126 -15.30 6.05 11.19
CA HIS A 126 -14.74 4.94 11.97
C HIS A 126 -13.54 4.31 11.24
N GLU A 127 -13.66 4.09 9.94
CA GLU A 127 -12.56 3.59 9.10
C GLU A 127 -11.38 4.55 9.07
N GLN A 128 -11.64 5.86 8.97
CA GLN A 128 -10.59 6.88 9.02
C GLN A 128 -9.84 6.86 10.36
N GLU A 129 -10.56 6.81 11.48
CA GLU A 129 -9.94 6.75 12.81
C GLU A 129 -9.11 5.48 12.98
N MET A 130 -9.61 4.33 12.58
CA MET A 130 -8.87 3.07 12.62
C MET A 130 -7.54 3.17 11.85
N ILE A 131 -7.53 3.72 10.63
CA ILE A 131 -6.30 3.90 9.84
C ILE A 131 -5.32 4.85 10.54
N LYS A 132 -5.79 5.95 11.12
CA LYS A 132 -4.98 6.90 11.88
C LYS A 132 -4.35 6.24 13.11
N GLU A 133 -5.11 5.43 13.84
CA GLU A 133 -4.63 4.69 15.01
C GLU A 133 -3.52 3.71 14.63
N TYR A 134 -3.71 2.91 13.58
CA TYR A 134 -2.65 2.01 13.08
C TYR A 134 -1.41 2.79 12.66
N HIS A 135 -1.57 3.89 11.92
CA HIS A 135 -0.45 4.72 11.51
C HIS A 135 0.32 5.27 12.72
N ALA A 136 -0.39 5.85 13.70
CA ALA A 136 0.23 6.41 14.90
C ALA A 136 0.93 5.33 15.74
N PHE A 137 0.31 4.14 15.88
CA PHE A 137 0.88 3.06 16.68
C PHE A 137 2.13 2.47 16.00
N ILE A 138 2.07 2.21 14.71
CA ILE A 138 3.24 1.74 13.93
C ILE A 138 4.35 2.78 14.00
N ARG A 139 4.05 4.06 13.76
CA ARG A 139 5.02 5.15 13.84
C ARG A 139 5.73 5.21 15.19
N LYS A 140 4.98 5.08 16.28
CA LYS A 140 5.55 5.03 17.63
C LYS A 140 6.55 3.89 17.80
N ARG A 141 6.25 2.70 17.23
CA ARG A 141 7.16 1.55 17.27
C ARG A 141 8.38 1.74 16.37
N LEU A 142 8.20 2.34 15.20
CA LEU A 142 9.32 2.63 14.29
C LEU A 142 10.35 3.56 14.91
N LYS A 143 9.91 4.58 15.67
CA LYS A 143 10.78 5.53 16.36
C LYS A 143 11.58 4.92 17.51
N ASN A 144 11.09 3.85 18.14
CA ASN A 144 11.80 3.20 19.24
C ASN A 144 12.86 2.22 18.71
N LYS A 145 14.03 2.73 18.35
CA LYS A 145 15.12 1.98 17.70
C LYS A 145 15.74 0.91 18.59
N ASP A 146 15.60 1.03 19.92
CA ASP A 146 16.22 0.14 20.91
C ASP A 146 15.40 -1.12 21.23
N ASP A 147 14.14 -1.17 20.78
CA ASP A 147 13.28 -2.33 21.02
C ASP A 147 13.78 -3.56 20.25
N ARG A 148 14.14 -4.62 20.97
CA ARG A 148 14.66 -5.88 20.41
C ARG A 148 13.72 -6.52 19.39
N TYR A 149 12.42 -6.47 19.64
CA TYR A 149 11.38 -7.08 18.82
C TYR A 149 10.61 -6.07 17.99
N ARG A 150 11.21 -4.89 17.74
CA ARG A 150 10.58 -3.80 17.00
C ARG A 150 10.02 -4.25 15.66
N ARG A 151 10.83 -4.99 14.89
CA ARG A 151 10.45 -5.46 13.55
C ARG A 151 9.27 -6.41 13.61
N GLU A 152 9.30 -7.37 14.51
CA GLU A 152 8.24 -8.38 14.70
C GLU A 152 6.93 -7.73 15.13
N VAL A 153 6.97 -6.78 16.04
CA VAL A 153 5.79 -6.02 16.47
C VAL A 153 5.20 -5.22 15.31
N VAL A 154 6.04 -4.53 14.53
CA VAL A 154 5.57 -3.76 13.38
C VAL A 154 4.97 -4.67 12.30
N ILE A 155 5.56 -5.83 12.02
CA ILE A 155 5.01 -6.82 11.09
C ILE A 155 3.65 -7.32 11.58
N GLY A 156 3.51 -7.65 12.87
CA GLY A 156 2.22 -8.06 13.46
C GLY A 156 1.14 -6.98 13.34
N LEU A 157 1.49 -5.73 13.58
CA LEU A 157 0.58 -4.59 13.39
C LEU A 157 0.17 -4.42 11.92
N MET A 158 1.10 -4.59 10.98
CA MET A 158 0.79 -4.54 9.55
C MET A 158 -0.09 -5.70 9.10
N GLN A 159 0.05 -6.88 9.70
CA GLN A 159 -0.86 -8.01 9.45
C GLN A 159 -2.28 -7.68 9.91
N GLY A 160 -2.44 -7.13 11.13
CA GLY A 160 -3.73 -6.65 11.62
C GLY A 160 -4.33 -5.58 10.70
N PHE A 161 -3.54 -4.57 10.36
CA PHE A 161 -3.95 -3.50 9.44
C PHE A 161 -4.40 -4.04 8.07
N PHE A 162 -3.71 -5.01 7.51
CA PHE A 162 -4.10 -5.65 6.26
C PHE A 162 -5.48 -6.31 6.35
N PHE A 163 -5.81 -7.00 7.45
CA PHE A 163 -7.14 -7.59 7.65
C PHE A 163 -8.23 -6.52 7.77
N GLU A 164 -7.93 -5.40 8.42
CA GLU A 164 -8.87 -4.26 8.45
C GLU A 164 -9.10 -3.66 7.08
N LEU A 165 -8.06 -3.53 6.26
CA LEU A 165 -8.23 -3.12 4.85
C LEU A 165 -9.08 -4.12 4.07
N CYS A 166 -8.95 -5.43 4.33
CA CYS A 166 -9.82 -6.44 3.73
C CYS A 166 -11.28 -6.29 4.17
N ASN A 167 -11.54 -5.94 5.44
CA ASN A 167 -12.89 -5.66 5.95
C ASN A 167 -13.48 -4.44 5.24
N ILE A 168 -12.74 -3.34 5.14
CA ILE A 168 -13.14 -2.15 4.38
C ILE A 168 -13.46 -2.54 2.94
N PHE A 169 -12.56 -3.24 2.26
CA PHE A 169 -12.75 -3.67 0.88
C PHE A 169 -14.05 -4.49 0.70
N ASN A 170 -14.32 -5.44 1.60
CA ASN A 170 -15.52 -6.26 1.52
C ASN A 170 -16.83 -5.44 1.65
N SER A 171 -16.78 -4.29 2.32
CA SER A 171 -17.94 -3.38 2.41
C SER A 171 -18.17 -2.60 1.12
N TYR A 172 -17.10 -2.28 0.38
CA TYR A 172 -17.17 -1.54 -0.88
C TYR A 172 -17.40 -2.42 -2.12
N ALA A 173 -17.06 -3.70 -2.03
CA ALA A 173 -17.22 -4.67 -3.11
C ALA A 173 -17.99 -5.92 -2.63
N PRO A 174 -19.25 -5.78 -2.17
CA PRO A 174 -20.05 -6.90 -1.68
C PRO A 174 -20.24 -8.00 -2.74
N ASP A 175 -20.13 -7.66 -4.03
CA ASP A 175 -20.19 -8.58 -5.16
C ASP A 175 -18.82 -8.95 -5.73
N ALA A 176 -17.72 -8.71 -5.01
CA ALA A 176 -16.39 -9.18 -5.46
C ALA A 176 -16.39 -10.71 -5.68
N SER A 177 -17.25 -11.45 -4.97
CA SER A 177 -17.57 -12.86 -5.26
C SER A 177 -18.31 -13.05 -6.59
N ALA A 178 -19.08 -12.08 -7.06
CA ALA A 178 -19.78 -12.11 -8.34
C ALA A 178 -18.83 -11.74 -9.51
N VAL A 179 -17.91 -10.80 -9.28
CA VAL A 179 -16.82 -10.48 -10.22
C VAL A 179 -15.93 -11.69 -10.42
N VAL A 180 -15.71 -12.51 -9.38
CA VAL A 180 -14.99 -13.81 -9.48
C VAL A 180 -15.77 -14.83 -10.30
N LYS A 181 -17.10 -14.79 -10.31
CA LYS A 181 -17.92 -15.69 -11.16
C LYS A 181 -17.87 -15.32 -12.65
N SER A 182 -17.54 -14.08 -12.98
CA SER A 182 -17.35 -13.62 -14.37
C SER A 182 -15.88 -13.59 -14.78
N LYS A 183 -15.01 -14.38 -14.14
CA LYS A 183 -13.59 -14.46 -14.49
C LYS A 183 -13.42 -14.58 -16.00
N SER A 184 -12.81 -13.57 -16.60
CA SER A 184 -12.41 -13.68 -17.99
C SER A 184 -11.34 -14.78 -18.11
N ARG A 185 -11.30 -15.48 -19.24
CA ARG A 185 -10.28 -16.50 -19.51
C ARG A 185 -8.85 -15.99 -19.29
N LYS A 186 -8.64 -14.67 -19.42
CA LYS A 186 -7.36 -13.98 -19.18
C LYS A 186 -6.99 -13.95 -17.69
N GLU A 187 -7.95 -13.71 -16.80
CA GLU A 187 -7.75 -13.68 -15.33
C GLU A 187 -7.45 -15.07 -14.81
N TYR A 188 -8.14 -16.09 -15.31
CA TYR A 188 -7.85 -17.50 -14.97
C TYR A 188 -6.45 -17.94 -15.41
N ILE A 189 -6.02 -17.55 -16.62
CA ILE A 189 -4.67 -17.85 -17.12
C ILE A 189 -3.61 -17.13 -16.30
N PHE A 190 -3.87 -15.88 -15.91
CA PHE A 190 -2.95 -15.10 -15.09
C PHE A 190 -2.82 -15.66 -13.67
N GLU A 191 -3.92 -16.09 -13.04
CA GLU A 191 -3.90 -16.81 -11.75
C GLU A 191 -3.03 -18.06 -11.81
N ARG A 192 -3.25 -18.92 -12.80
CA ARG A 192 -2.45 -20.14 -12.98
C ARG A 192 -0.98 -19.84 -13.29
N PHE A 193 -0.71 -18.78 -14.04
CA PHE A 193 0.66 -18.34 -14.30
C PHE A 193 1.32 -17.85 -13.01
N TYR A 194 0.63 -17.04 -12.22
CA TYR A 194 1.14 -16.53 -10.94
C TYR A 194 1.37 -17.65 -9.91
N GLU A 195 0.45 -18.60 -9.82
CA GLU A 195 0.62 -19.81 -9.00
C GLU A 195 1.82 -20.65 -9.45
N SER A 196 1.98 -20.86 -10.75
CA SER A 196 3.09 -21.64 -11.29
C SER A 196 4.45 -20.99 -11.08
N VAL A 197 4.53 -19.65 -11.20
CA VAL A 197 5.75 -18.88 -10.94
C VAL A 197 6.10 -18.87 -9.45
N SER A 198 5.10 -18.74 -8.56
CA SER A 198 5.30 -18.84 -7.12
C SER A 198 5.75 -20.23 -6.69
N TYR A 199 5.26 -21.29 -7.34
CA TYR A 199 5.64 -22.67 -7.05
C TYR A 199 7.07 -23.00 -7.51
N THR A 200 7.50 -22.43 -8.64
CA THR A 200 8.87 -22.63 -9.15
C THR A 200 9.92 -21.92 -8.30
N HIS A 201 9.59 -20.76 -7.72
CA HIS A 201 10.48 -20.06 -6.79
C HIS A 201 10.68 -20.79 -5.45
N LEU A 202 9.63 -21.41 -4.90
CA LEU A 202 9.73 -22.21 -3.68
C LEU A 202 10.59 -23.48 -3.88
N ARG A 203 10.48 -24.14 -5.04
CA ARG A 203 11.25 -25.33 -5.35
C ARG A 203 12.73 -25.06 -5.63
N ALA A 204 13.06 -23.90 -6.16
CA ALA A 204 14.46 -23.51 -6.42
C ALA A 204 15.24 -23.26 -5.11
N HIS A 205 14.57 -22.91 -4.01
CA HIS A 205 15.20 -22.75 -2.71
C HIS A 205 15.41 -24.08 -1.96
N GLU A 206 14.58 -25.10 -2.22
CA GLU A 206 14.73 -26.42 -1.60
C GLU A 206 15.82 -27.30 -2.24
N THR A 207 16.24 -26.98 -3.46
CA THR A 207 17.27 -27.77 -4.18
C THR A 207 18.69 -27.23 -4.00
N LEU A 208 18.89 -26.17 -3.22
CA LEU A 208 20.20 -25.54 -2.93
C LEU A 208 20.61 -25.63 -1.46
N SER A 209 19.94 -26.46 -0.66
CA SER A 209 20.32 -26.77 0.73
C SER A 209 20.86 -28.18 0.87
#